data_2b2f7a9ec2c90a2cef8fff657f97ae6e
#
_entry.id   2b2f7a9ec2c90a2cef8fff657f97ae6e
#
_cell.length_a   1.000
_cell.length_b   1.000
_cell.length_c   1.000
_cell.angle_alpha   90.00
_cell.angle_beta   90.00
_cell.angle_gamma   90.00
#
_symmetry.space_group_name_H-M   'P 1'
#
loop_
_entity.id
_entity.type
_entity.pdbx_description
1 polymer ?
#
loop_
_entity_poly.entity_id
_entity_poly.type
_entity_poly.pdbx_seq_one_letter_code
_entity_poly.pdbx_strand_id
1 'polypeptide(L)'
;EYDAFWKELTTAQEAPVHGFEDKMVFEGCMPVEVMARRGHDTLCYGPLKPRGLKDPRTGKEPYAVVQLRRDNADGTVYNLVGFQTHLKFPEQKRVFSMIPALRNAEYVRYGVMHRNTFLDSPRLLNRYFRVRTEPRIRFAGQVTGVEGYVESTASGCLAALELARELEGKSPIDFPRETAMGALALYISDPSVVNFQPMNVNFGLIPPLGYRVKGKRNKNAELSKRALEALGQLDLCLLYTSPSPRD
;
A
#
# COMPACT_ATOMS: atom_id res chain seq x y z
N GLU A 1 27.97 -3.23 13.75
CA GLU A 1 27.65 -3.46 12.34
C GLU A 1 26.51 -2.54 11.88
N TYR A 2 25.36 -2.53 12.60
CA TYR A 2 24.22 -1.69 12.25
C TYR A 2 24.55 -0.20 12.20
N ASP A 3 25.27 0.33 13.21
CA ASP A 3 25.61 1.76 13.26
C ASP A 3 26.45 2.20 12.06
N ALA A 4 27.43 1.36 11.68
CA ALA A 4 28.26 1.61 10.51
C ALA A 4 27.43 1.58 9.22
N PHE A 5 26.54 0.59 9.07
CA PHE A 5 25.62 0.51 7.94
C PHE A 5 24.68 1.72 7.87
N TRP A 6 24.05 2.09 8.99
CA TRP A 6 23.15 3.24 9.06
C TRP A 6 23.83 4.54 8.67
N LYS A 7 25.06 4.76 9.17
CA LYS A 7 25.87 5.95 8.86
C LYS A 7 26.17 6.02 7.36
N GLU A 8 26.66 4.94 6.78
CA GLU A 8 26.98 4.88 5.35
C GLU A 8 25.72 5.02 4.47
N LEU A 9 24.62 4.42 4.88
CA LEU A 9 23.34 4.50 4.17
C LEU A 9 22.81 5.95 4.13
N THR A 10 22.89 6.66 5.25
CA THR A 10 22.37 8.04 5.37
C THR A 10 23.22 9.09 4.67
N THR A 11 24.48 8.79 4.39
CA THR A 11 25.46 9.69 3.73
C THR A 11 25.79 9.30 2.29
N ALA A 12 25.26 8.17 1.80
CA ALA A 12 25.51 7.67 0.47
C ALA A 12 24.97 8.60 -0.63
N GLN A 13 25.61 8.59 -1.79
CA GLN A 13 25.20 9.42 -2.92
C GLN A 13 23.93 8.88 -3.58
N GLU A 14 22.98 9.79 -3.76
CA GLU A 14 21.73 9.52 -4.46
C GLU A 14 21.83 9.85 -5.95
N ALA A 15 21.02 9.20 -6.76
CA ALA A 15 20.79 9.57 -8.14
C ALA A 15 20.09 10.95 -8.18
N PRO A 16 20.37 11.79 -9.19
CA PRO A 16 19.67 13.07 -9.31
C PRO A 16 18.17 12.83 -9.47
N VAL A 17 17.39 13.49 -8.64
CA VAL A 17 15.93 13.50 -8.69
C VAL A 17 15.48 14.78 -9.40
N HIS A 18 14.54 14.70 -10.31
CA HIS A 18 14.04 15.90 -10.99
C HIS A 18 13.19 16.75 -10.03
N GLY A 19 13.39 18.09 -10.06
CA GLY A 19 12.96 19.03 -9.02
C GLY A 19 11.46 19.06 -8.66
N PHE A 20 10.57 18.44 -9.43
CA PHE A 20 9.16 18.25 -9.06
C PHE A 20 8.90 16.95 -8.28
N GLU A 21 9.90 16.07 -8.18
CA GLU A 21 9.84 14.78 -7.46
C GLU A 21 10.31 14.90 -6.01
N ASP A 22 11.03 15.98 -5.70
CA ASP A 22 11.82 16.15 -4.47
C ASP A 22 10.99 16.30 -3.18
N LYS A 23 9.68 16.51 -3.28
CA LYS A 23 8.88 16.93 -2.11
C LYS A 23 7.82 15.94 -1.63
N MET A 24 7.53 14.90 -2.38
CA MET A 24 6.44 13.99 -2.06
C MET A 24 6.90 12.54 -2.14
N VAL A 25 7.56 12.07 -1.08
CA VAL A 25 7.86 10.64 -0.94
C VAL A 25 6.57 9.92 -0.53
N PHE A 26 6.15 8.95 -1.33
CA PHE A 26 5.02 8.09 -0.99
C PHE A 26 5.39 7.21 0.22
N GLU A 27 4.64 7.33 1.31
CA GLU A 27 4.93 6.65 2.58
C GLU A 27 4.99 5.12 2.43
N GLY A 28 4.16 4.54 1.57
CA GLY A 28 4.13 3.08 1.32
C GLY A 28 5.34 2.53 0.57
N CYS A 29 6.09 3.39 -0.13
CA CYS A 29 7.27 3.02 -0.93
C CYS A 29 8.49 3.91 -0.61
N MET A 30 8.63 4.32 0.66
CA MET A 30 9.71 5.20 1.08
C MET A 30 11.07 4.57 0.84
N PRO A 31 12.03 5.31 0.24
CA PRO A 31 13.41 4.84 0.10
C PRO A 31 14.05 4.52 1.45
N VAL A 32 14.84 3.46 1.48
CA VAL A 32 15.45 2.98 2.74
C VAL A 32 16.38 4.02 3.39
N GLU A 33 17.12 4.81 2.59
CA GLU A 33 17.96 5.89 3.07
C GLU A 33 17.15 7.07 3.63
N VAL A 34 16.00 7.40 3.03
CA VAL A 34 15.09 8.43 3.53
C VAL A 34 14.48 7.99 4.84
N MET A 35 14.09 6.72 4.96
CA MET A 35 13.59 6.13 6.20
C MET A 35 14.67 6.16 7.30
N ALA A 36 15.92 5.83 6.96
CA ALA A 36 17.06 5.86 7.87
C ALA A 36 17.34 7.26 8.45
N ARG A 37 17.19 8.31 7.62
CA ARG A 37 17.37 9.72 8.05
C ARG A 37 16.30 10.21 9.02
N ARG A 38 15.15 9.56 9.10
CA ARG A 38 14.09 9.91 10.07
C ARG A 38 14.46 9.54 11.51
N GLY A 39 15.46 8.71 11.69
CA GLY A 39 15.99 8.33 13.00
C GLY A 39 16.78 7.04 12.94
N HIS A 40 17.75 6.90 13.83
CA HIS A 40 18.67 5.77 13.89
C HIS A 40 17.95 4.41 13.91
N ASP A 41 16.92 4.29 14.73
CA ASP A 41 16.19 3.02 14.91
C ASP A 41 15.00 2.83 13.98
N THR A 42 14.70 3.82 13.12
CA THR A 42 13.50 3.78 12.26
C THR A 42 13.44 2.52 11.42
N LEU A 43 14.56 2.08 10.85
CA LEU A 43 14.64 0.86 10.04
C LEU A 43 14.26 -0.40 10.82
N CYS A 44 14.54 -0.44 12.13
CA CYS A 44 14.21 -1.57 13.01
C CYS A 44 12.71 -1.68 13.32
N TYR A 45 11.92 -0.66 13.00
CA TYR A 45 10.45 -0.69 13.04
C TYR A 45 9.82 -0.90 11.66
N GLY A 46 10.64 -0.85 10.60
CA GLY A 46 10.29 -1.02 9.20
C GLY A 46 10.95 -2.24 8.56
N PRO A 47 11.76 -2.04 7.49
CA PRO A 47 12.30 -3.12 6.67
C PRO A 47 13.30 -4.02 7.40
N LEU A 48 13.94 -3.54 8.47
CA LEU A 48 14.92 -4.31 9.26
C LEU A 48 14.36 -4.80 10.60
N LYS A 49 13.06 -4.92 10.71
CA LYS A 49 12.37 -5.27 11.97
C LYS A 49 12.76 -6.68 12.45
N PRO A 50 13.39 -6.82 13.64
CA PRO A 50 13.85 -8.10 14.18
C PRO A 50 12.77 -8.88 14.92
N ARG A 51 11.65 -8.23 15.27
CA ARG A 51 10.65 -8.74 16.23
C ARG A 51 10.06 -10.09 15.81
N GLY A 52 10.18 -11.06 16.70
CA GLY A 52 9.71 -12.44 16.47
C GLY A 52 10.73 -13.31 15.76
N LEU A 53 11.88 -12.77 15.35
CA LEU A 53 12.96 -13.50 14.69
C LEU A 53 14.11 -13.69 15.68
N LYS A 54 14.38 -14.93 16.07
CA LYS A 54 15.49 -15.28 16.97
C LYS A 54 16.68 -15.80 16.14
N ASP A 55 17.88 -15.33 16.47
CA ASP A 55 19.12 -15.92 15.97
C ASP A 55 19.23 -17.35 16.50
N PRO A 56 19.25 -18.38 15.62
CA PRO A 56 19.31 -19.77 16.06
C PRO A 56 20.57 -20.12 16.86
N ARG A 57 21.65 -19.36 16.72
CA ARG A 57 22.92 -19.55 17.44
C ARG A 57 22.87 -19.03 18.86
N THR A 58 22.14 -17.93 19.09
CA THR A 58 22.15 -17.24 20.40
C THR A 58 20.81 -17.35 21.13
N GLY A 59 19.73 -17.72 20.43
CA GLY A 59 18.34 -17.74 20.93
C GLY A 59 17.76 -16.35 21.21
N LYS A 60 18.50 -15.27 20.95
CA LYS A 60 18.10 -13.89 21.20
C LYS A 60 17.60 -13.20 19.92
N GLU A 61 16.73 -12.23 20.07
CA GLU A 61 16.39 -11.34 18.96
C GLU A 61 17.62 -10.48 18.61
N PRO A 62 18.02 -10.42 17.33
CA PRO A 62 19.07 -9.51 16.89
C PRO A 62 18.58 -8.07 16.90
N TYR A 63 19.50 -7.10 16.80
CA TYR A 63 19.15 -5.68 16.75
C TYR A 63 18.37 -5.31 15.49
N ALA A 64 18.80 -5.83 14.34
CA ALA A 64 18.19 -5.62 13.05
C ALA A 64 18.28 -6.89 12.21
N VAL A 65 17.32 -7.11 11.31
CA VAL A 65 17.26 -8.27 10.40
C VAL A 65 16.95 -7.81 8.99
N VAL A 66 17.74 -8.25 8.03
CA VAL A 66 17.43 -8.12 6.60
C VAL A 66 16.65 -9.33 6.14
N GLN A 67 15.51 -9.10 5.50
CA GLN A 67 14.69 -10.15 4.92
C GLN A 67 15.06 -10.37 3.46
N LEU A 68 15.35 -11.61 3.12
CA LEU A 68 15.57 -12.05 1.75
C LEU A 68 14.38 -12.91 1.32
N ARG A 69 13.76 -12.56 0.21
CA ARG A 69 12.69 -13.34 -0.41
C ARG A 69 13.18 -13.96 -1.70
N ARG A 70 12.92 -15.24 -1.87
CA ARG A 70 13.20 -15.92 -3.14
C ARG A 70 12.46 -15.26 -4.29
N ASP A 71 13.17 -15.02 -5.38
CA ASP A 71 12.62 -14.40 -6.59
C ASP A 71 12.49 -15.41 -7.75
N ASN A 72 13.03 -16.62 -7.59
CA ASN A 72 12.88 -17.72 -8.53
C ASN A 72 12.65 -19.07 -7.81
N ALA A 73 12.13 -20.06 -8.54
CA ALA A 73 11.83 -21.39 -8.00
C ALA A 73 13.06 -22.11 -7.46
N ASP A 74 14.21 -21.95 -8.12
CA ASP A 74 15.46 -22.64 -7.78
C ASP A 74 16.14 -22.06 -6.54
N GLY A 75 15.68 -20.90 -6.05
CA GLY A 75 16.25 -20.24 -4.86
C GLY A 75 17.67 -19.72 -5.06
N THR A 76 18.04 -19.39 -6.29
CA THR A 76 19.34 -18.81 -6.64
C THR A 76 19.33 -17.29 -6.68
N VAL A 77 18.14 -16.67 -6.81
CA VAL A 77 17.95 -15.23 -6.81
C VAL A 77 17.05 -14.82 -5.65
N TYR A 78 17.47 -13.76 -4.97
CA TYR A 78 16.75 -13.21 -3.79
C TYR A 78 16.54 -11.73 -3.93
N ASN A 79 15.40 -11.28 -3.48
CA ASN A 79 15.04 -9.87 -3.37
C ASN A 79 15.27 -9.37 -1.94
N LEU A 80 15.88 -8.20 -1.80
CA LEU A 80 15.98 -7.47 -0.54
C LEU A 80 14.64 -6.80 -0.23
N VAL A 81 13.94 -7.31 0.77
CA VAL A 81 12.60 -6.80 1.10
C VAL A 81 12.70 -5.42 1.75
N GLY A 82 11.98 -4.44 1.18
CA GLY A 82 11.90 -3.08 1.74
C GLY A 82 13.12 -2.19 1.43
N PHE A 83 13.96 -2.57 0.47
CA PHE A 83 15.13 -1.80 0.05
C PHE A 83 14.88 -1.00 -1.24
N GLN A 84 13.73 -0.34 -1.36
CA GLN A 84 13.55 0.70 -2.36
C GLN A 84 14.55 1.82 -2.08
N THR A 85 15.18 2.38 -3.11
CA THR A 85 16.28 3.32 -2.91
C THR A 85 16.50 4.26 -4.09
N HIS A 86 16.92 5.49 -3.81
CA HIS A 86 17.44 6.45 -4.78
C HIS A 86 18.97 6.39 -4.92
N LEU A 87 19.64 5.54 -4.15
CA LEU A 87 21.10 5.46 -4.19
C LEU A 87 21.58 5.13 -5.59
N LYS A 88 22.70 5.73 -6.00
CA LYS A 88 23.42 5.35 -7.22
C LYS A 88 23.83 3.89 -7.17
N PHE A 89 23.88 3.18 -8.30
CA PHE A 89 24.21 1.77 -8.35
C PHE A 89 25.54 1.40 -7.65
N PRO A 90 26.64 2.16 -7.81
CA PRO A 90 27.86 1.92 -7.06
C PRO A 90 27.68 2.02 -5.54
N GLU A 91 26.85 2.97 -5.08
CA GLU A 91 26.55 3.15 -3.66
C GLU A 91 25.68 2.02 -3.11
N GLN A 92 24.71 1.54 -3.88
CA GLN A 92 23.92 0.37 -3.49
C GLN A 92 24.84 -0.83 -3.26
N LYS A 93 25.76 -1.10 -4.17
CA LYS A 93 26.73 -2.19 -4.02
C LYS A 93 27.62 -1.97 -2.79
N ARG A 94 28.16 -0.78 -2.62
CA ARG A 94 29.07 -0.44 -1.51
C ARG A 94 28.37 -0.58 -0.15
N VAL A 95 27.23 0.06 0.00
CA VAL A 95 26.53 0.13 1.29
C VAL A 95 25.86 -1.20 1.64
N PHE A 96 25.16 -1.82 0.69
CA PHE A 96 24.44 -3.07 0.99
C PHE A 96 25.40 -4.25 1.20
N SER A 97 26.61 -4.24 0.61
CA SER A 97 27.65 -5.24 0.89
C SER A 97 28.24 -5.14 2.30
N MET A 98 27.94 -4.10 3.06
CA MET A 98 28.28 -4.04 4.49
C MET A 98 27.42 -5.00 5.34
N ILE A 99 26.27 -5.42 4.83
CA ILE A 99 25.44 -6.44 5.45
C ILE A 99 26.18 -7.79 5.30
N PRO A 100 26.48 -8.52 6.40
CA PRO A 100 27.36 -9.68 6.38
C PRO A 100 26.97 -10.73 5.34
N ALA A 101 25.68 -11.03 5.20
CA ALA A 101 25.18 -11.99 4.21
C ALA A 101 25.31 -11.53 2.76
N LEU A 102 25.52 -10.24 2.52
CA LEU A 102 25.60 -9.65 1.18
C LEU A 102 27.02 -9.25 0.78
N ARG A 103 28.02 -9.50 1.63
CA ARG A 103 29.41 -9.08 1.40
C ARG A 103 29.96 -9.55 0.06
N ASN A 104 29.61 -10.76 -0.35
CA ASN A 104 30.03 -11.38 -1.61
C ASN A 104 28.84 -11.60 -2.56
N ALA A 105 27.74 -10.86 -2.37
CA ALA A 105 26.57 -11.02 -3.23
C ALA A 105 26.84 -10.47 -4.63
N GLU A 106 26.36 -11.18 -5.63
CA GLU A 106 26.30 -10.73 -7.01
C GLU A 106 24.97 -10.02 -7.25
N TYR A 107 25.03 -8.76 -7.68
CA TYR A 107 23.83 -7.96 -7.92
C TYR A 107 23.35 -8.15 -9.35
N VAL A 108 22.36 -9.01 -9.55
CA VAL A 108 21.74 -9.27 -10.85
C VAL A 108 20.97 -8.05 -11.34
N ARG A 109 20.38 -7.28 -10.39
CA ARG A 109 19.63 -6.05 -10.65
C ARG A 109 19.74 -5.09 -9.47
N TYR A 110 19.94 -3.82 -9.78
CA TYR A 110 19.92 -2.75 -8.77
C TYR A 110 18.50 -2.23 -8.53
N GLY A 111 18.27 -1.74 -7.33
CA GLY A 111 17.02 -1.08 -6.97
C GLY A 111 16.86 0.25 -7.73
N VAL A 112 15.63 0.51 -8.13
CA VAL A 112 15.20 1.80 -8.68
C VAL A 112 13.87 2.17 -8.04
N MET A 113 13.64 3.47 -7.86
CA MET A 113 12.33 3.93 -7.38
C MET A 113 11.30 3.85 -8.50
N HIS A 114 10.14 3.33 -8.16
CA HIS A 114 8.99 3.42 -9.04
C HIS A 114 8.27 4.74 -8.81
N ARG A 115 7.77 5.33 -9.89
CA ARG A 115 6.84 6.45 -9.82
C ARG A 115 5.42 5.91 -9.71
N ASN A 116 4.74 6.28 -8.64
CA ASN A 116 3.30 6.13 -8.55
C ASN A 116 2.65 7.48 -8.86
N THR A 117 2.03 7.58 -10.04
CA THR A 117 1.21 8.74 -10.40
C THR A 117 -0.19 8.51 -9.86
N PHE A 118 -0.71 9.49 -9.14
CA PHE A 118 -2.09 9.46 -8.64
C PHE A 118 -2.72 10.86 -8.73
N LEU A 119 -4.04 10.88 -8.74
CA LEU A 119 -4.85 12.07 -8.77
C LEU A 119 -5.01 12.66 -7.36
N ASP A 120 -5.22 13.97 -7.28
CA ASP A 120 -5.77 14.59 -6.06
C ASP A 120 -7.27 14.24 -5.96
N SER A 121 -7.52 12.96 -5.71
CA SER A 121 -8.85 12.36 -5.77
C SER A 121 -9.88 13.04 -4.85
N PRO A 122 -9.53 13.45 -3.61
CA PRO A 122 -10.47 14.15 -2.74
C PRO A 122 -11.09 15.41 -3.37
N ARG A 123 -10.34 16.10 -4.22
CA ARG A 123 -10.85 17.29 -4.93
C ARG A 123 -11.49 16.97 -6.26
N LEU A 124 -11.00 15.93 -6.94
CA LEU A 124 -11.41 15.62 -8.31
C LEU A 124 -12.57 14.63 -8.38
N LEU A 125 -12.64 13.65 -7.48
CA LEU A 125 -13.58 12.54 -7.56
C LEU A 125 -14.66 12.62 -6.47
N ASN A 126 -15.82 12.07 -6.79
CA ASN A 126 -16.82 11.75 -5.78
C ASN A 126 -16.65 10.28 -5.32
N ARG A 127 -17.47 9.84 -4.33
CA ARG A 127 -17.43 8.49 -3.76
C ARG A 127 -17.74 7.35 -4.75
N TYR A 128 -18.24 7.69 -5.94
CA TYR A 128 -18.54 6.77 -7.03
C TYR A 128 -17.44 6.75 -8.09
N PHE A 129 -16.25 7.22 -7.74
CA PHE A 129 -15.08 7.31 -8.62
C PHE A 129 -15.28 8.17 -9.87
N ARG A 130 -16.27 9.05 -9.84
CA ARG A 130 -16.68 9.93 -10.93
C ARG A 130 -16.04 11.30 -10.77
N VAL A 131 -15.58 11.88 -11.86
CA VAL A 131 -15.03 13.24 -11.88
C VAL A 131 -16.16 14.24 -11.60
N ARG A 132 -15.94 15.12 -10.63
CA ARG A 132 -16.97 16.08 -10.16
C ARG A 132 -17.37 17.08 -11.23
N THR A 133 -16.41 17.54 -12.04
CA THR A 133 -16.59 18.54 -13.08
C THR A 133 -16.95 17.97 -14.43
N GLU A 134 -16.68 16.67 -14.66
CA GLU A 134 -17.02 15.97 -15.91
C GLU A 134 -17.60 14.58 -15.60
N PRO A 135 -18.92 14.52 -15.40
CA PRO A 135 -19.59 13.30 -14.94
C PRO A 135 -19.48 12.07 -15.85
N ARG A 136 -19.11 12.24 -17.09
CA ARG A 136 -18.90 11.14 -18.05
C ARG A 136 -17.58 10.40 -17.81
N ILE A 137 -16.66 10.98 -17.04
CA ILE A 137 -15.34 10.41 -16.78
C ILE A 137 -15.30 9.78 -15.40
N ARG A 138 -14.74 8.60 -15.31
CA ARG A 138 -14.46 7.88 -14.06
C ARG A 138 -13.03 7.39 -14.06
N PHE A 139 -12.45 7.32 -12.88
CA PHE A 139 -11.15 6.73 -12.64
C PHE A 139 -11.29 5.64 -11.59
N ALA A 140 -10.48 4.58 -11.68
CA ALA A 140 -10.46 3.50 -10.70
C ALA A 140 -9.04 2.96 -10.53
N GLY A 141 -8.81 2.20 -9.46
CA GLY A 141 -7.53 1.59 -9.17
C GLY A 141 -6.49 2.57 -8.63
N GLN A 142 -5.23 2.20 -8.77
CA GLN A 142 -4.09 2.89 -8.16
C GLN A 142 -4.03 4.39 -8.49
N VAL A 143 -4.39 4.77 -9.70
CA VAL A 143 -4.41 6.19 -10.12
C VAL A 143 -5.32 7.06 -9.25
N THR A 144 -6.31 6.48 -8.57
CA THR A 144 -7.19 7.20 -7.65
C THR A 144 -6.66 7.28 -6.22
N GLY A 145 -5.47 6.76 -5.95
CA GLY A 145 -4.91 6.66 -4.61
C GLY A 145 -5.36 5.42 -3.84
N VAL A 146 -6.02 4.48 -4.51
CA VAL A 146 -6.36 3.17 -3.94
C VAL A 146 -5.19 2.23 -4.13
N GLU A 147 -4.46 1.95 -3.06
CA GLU A 147 -3.33 1.02 -3.07
C GLU A 147 -3.77 -0.42 -2.80
N GLY A 148 -3.04 -1.37 -3.42
CA GLY A 148 -3.30 -2.81 -3.31
C GLY A 148 -4.06 -3.36 -4.51
N TYR A 149 -3.73 -4.61 -4.89
CA TYR A 149 -4.33 -5.26 -6.06
C TYR A 149 -5.82 -5.56 -5.86
N VAL A 150 -6.18 -6.03 -4.67
CA VAL A 150 -7.57 -6.35 -4.33
C VAL A 150 -8.41 -5.08 -4.27
N GLU A 151 -7.89 -4.05 -3.60
CA GLU A 151 -8.55 -2.74 -3.49
C GLU A 151 -8.71 -2.07 -4.86
N SER A 152 -7.67 -2.11 -5.69
CA SER A 152 -7.73 -1.57 -7.05
C SER A 152 -8.77 -2.29 -7.91
N THR A 153 -8.83 -3.61 -7.85
CA THR A 153 -9.85 -4.41 -8.52
C THR A 153 -11.25 -4.05 -8.01
N ALA A 154 -11.41 -3.98 -6.69
CA ALA A 154 -12.68 -3.62 -6.06
C ALA A 154 -13.16 -2.22 -6.48
N SER A 155 -12.25 -1.24 -6.54
CA SER A 155 -12.60 0.11 -7.02
C SER A 155 -13.05 0.11 -8.48
N GLY A 156 -12.44 -0.73 -9.32
CA GLY A 156 -12.87 -0.93 -10.70
C GLY A 156 -14.27 -1.52 -10.79
N CYS A 157 -14.57 -2.54 -9.98
CA CYS A 157 -15.91 -3.13 -9.89
C CYS A 157 -16.95 -2.09 -9.43
N LEU A 158 -16.63 -1.27 -8.42
CA LEU A 158 -17.51 -0.21 -7.96
C LEU A 158 -17.80 0.82 -9.05
N ALA A 159 -16.75 1.32 -9.69
CA ALA A 159 -16.91 2.32 -10.76
C ALA A 159 -17.74 1.78 -11.94
N ALA A 160 -17.55 0.51 -12.31
CA ALA A 160 -18.30 -0.15 -13.37
C ALA A 160 -19.77 -0.39 -12.98
N LEU A 161 -20.00 -0.84 -11.74
CA LEU A 161 -21.33 -1.05 -11.19
C LEU A 161 -22.15 0.24 -11.18
N GLU A 162 -21.55 1.31 -10.71
CA GLU A 162 -22.16 2.64 -10.67
C GLU A 162 -22.45 3.18 -12.07
N LEU A 163 -21.55 2.94 -13.03
CA LEU A 163 -21.79 3.30 -14.43
C LEU A 163 -22.97 2.53 -15.02
N ALA A 164 -23.00 1.21 -14.81
CA ALA A 164 -24.10 0.37 -15.32
C ALA A 164 -25.46 0.84 -14.76
N ARG A 165 -25.54 1.12 -13.46
CA ARG A 165 -26.77 1.65 -12.84
C ARG A 165 -27.18 3.00 -13.43
N GLU A 166 -26.22 3.89 -13.62
CA GLU A 166 -26.49 5.20 -14.24
C GLU A 166 -27.07 5.06 -15.65
N LEU A 167 -26.48 4.17 -16.47
CA LEU A 167 -26.98 3.90 -17.83
C LEU A 167 -28.38 3.27 -17.84
N GLU A 168 -28.74 2.54 -16.79
CA GLU A 168 -30.08 1.98 -16.58
C GLU A 168 -31.07 2.97 -15.91
N GLY A 169 -30.61 4.19 -15.59
CA GLY A 169 -31.44 5.19 -14.89
C GLY A 169 -31.71 4.84 -13.43
N LYS A 170 -30.94 3.95 -12.82
CA LYS A 170 -31.04 3.54 -11.42
C LYS A 170 -30.25 4.48 -10.51
N SER A 171 -30.68 4.60 -9.26
CA SER A 171 -29.95 5.35 -8.24
C SER A 171 -28.58 4.72 -7.92
N PRO A 172 -27.55 5.53 -7.59
CA PRO A 172 -26.26 5.01 -7.14
C PRO A 172 -26.39 4.13 -5.90
N ILE A 173 -25.43 3.21 -5.70
CA ILE A 173 -25.32 2.42 -4.49
C ILE A 173 -24.39 3.12 -3.52
N ASP A 174 -24.91 3.49 -2.37
CA ASP A 174 -24.09 3.99 -1.27
C ASP A 174 -23.49 2.83 -0.48
N PHE A 175 -22.28 2.44 -0.83
CA PHE A 175 -21.55 1.45 -0.05
C PHE A 175 -21.32 1.96 1.38
N PRO A 176 -21.79 1.21 2.40
CA PRO A 176 -21.72 1.64 3.78
C PRO A 176 -20.27 1.86 4.22
N ARG A 177 -20.04 2.91 5.01
CA ARG A 177 -18.72 3.22 5.57
C ARG A 177 -18.16 2.15 6.52
N GLU A 178 -19.01 1.24 6.97
CA GLU A 178 -18.66 0.05 7.75
C GLU A 178 -17.95 -0.99 6.91
N THR A 179 -18.01 -0.90 5.60
CA THR A 179 -17.35 -1.80 4.65
C THR A 179 -15.98 -1.25 4.24
N ALA A 180 -15.06 -2.15 3.91
CA ALA A 180 -13.74 -1.78 3.41
C ALA A 180 -13.82 -0.87 2.16
N MET A 181 -14.69 -1.25 1.21
CA MET A 181 -14.87 -0.53 -0.04
C MET A 181 -15.52 0.84 0.18
N GLY A 182 -16.58 0.91 1.00
CA GLY A 182 -17.26 2.16 1.31
C GLY A 182 -16.37 3.14 2.09
N ALA A 183 -15.60 2.64 3.06
CA ALA A 183 -14.66 3.46 3.82
C ALA A 183 -13.55 4.04 2.92
N LEU A 184 -12.99 3.23 2.02
CA LEU A 184 -11.95 3.68 1.11
C LEU A 184 -12.48 4.65 0.05
N ALA A 185 -13.66 4.39 -0.51
CA ALA A 185 -14.33 5.29 -1.45
C ALA A 185 -14.64 6.67 -0.83
N LEU A 186 -15.03 6.68 0.44
CA LEU A 186 -15.21 7.93 1.20
C LEU A 186 -13.89 8.65 1.42
N TYR A 187 -12.83 7.96 1.83
CA TYR A 187 -11.51 8.56 2.04
C TYR A 187 -10.97 9.25 0.78
N ILE A 188 -11.00 8.57 -0.37
CA ILE A 188 -10.50 9.13 -1.64
C ILE A 188 -11.35 10.26 -2.20
N SER A 189 -12.54 10.48 -1.67
CA SER A 189 -13.48 11.49 -2.16
C SER A 189 -13.80 12.59 -1.13
N ASP A 190 -13.18 12.55 0.04
CA ASP A 190 -13.41 13.53 1.11
C ASP A 190 -12.55 14.78 0.91
N PRO A 191 -13.16 15.94 0.53
CA PRO A 191 -12.43 17.18 0.29
C PRO A 191 -11.72 17.74 1.54
N SER A 192 -12.06 17.26 2.73
CA SER A 192 -11.42 17.67 3.98
C SER A 192 -10.07 17.04 4.21
N VAL A 193 -9.71 16.01 3.43
CA VAL A 193 -8.40 15.36 3.51
C VAL A 193 -7.31 16.31 3.02
N VAL A 194 -6.48 16.73 3.95
CA VAL A 194 -5.29 17.56 3.68
C VAL A 194 -4.10 16.63 3.48
N ASN A 195 -3.23 16.95 2.50
CA ASN A 195 -2.07 16.12 2.15
C ASN A 195 -2.46 14.67 1.80
N PHE A 196 -3.37 14.52 0.87
CA PHE A 196 -3.84 13.22 0.41
C PHE A 196 -2.70 12.29 0.04
N GLN A 197 -2.72 11.09 0.58
CA GLN A 197 -1.76 10.03 0.28
C GLN A 197 -2.52 8.76 -0.13
N PRO A 198 -2.07 8.09 -1.19
CA PRO A 198 -2.57 6.77 -1.52
C PRO A 198 -2.42 5.80 -0.34
N MET A 199 -3.42 4.95 -0.13
CA MET A 199 -3.35 3.94 0.93
C MET A 199 -4.10 2.66 0.62
N ASN A 200 -3.67 1.59 1.27
CA ASN A 200 -4.43 0.35 1.36
C ASN A 200 -5.60 0.53 2.34
N VAL A 201 -6.66 -0.22 2.13
CA VAL A 201 -7.73 -0.29 3.11
C VAL A 201 -7.21 -0.84 4.45
N ASN A 202 -7.63 -0.22 5.52
CA ASN A 202 -7.29 -0.66 6.86
C ASN A 202 -8.43 -0.39 7.84
N PHE A 203 -8.41 -1.06 8.98
CA PHE A 203 -9.46 -0.92 9.99
C PHE A 203 -9.54 0.48 10.63
N GLY A 204 -8.57 1.36 10.40
CA GLY A 204 -8.61 2.75 10.85
C GLY A 204 -9.57 3.62 10.05
N LEU A 205 -9.86 3.24 8.80
CA LEU A 205 -10.85 3.91 7.96
C LEU A 205 -12.29 3.52 8.31
N ILE A 206 -12.46 2.34 8.92
CA ILE A 206 -13.77 1.79 9.26
C ILE A 206 -14.22 2.34 10.61
N PRO A 207 -15.48 2.81 10.76
CA PRO A 207 -15.97 3.31 12.04
C PRO A 207 -15.80 2.29 13.17
N PRO A 208 -15.43 2.74 14.38
CA PRO A 208 -15.28 1.85 15.51
C PRO A 208 -16.60 1.15 15.87
N LEU A 209 -16.49 0.04 16.57
CA LEU A 209 -17.66 -0.58 17.22
C LEU A 209 -18.13 0.35 18.35
N GLY A 210 -19.42 0.48 18.54
CA GLY A 210 -20.01 1.26 19.64
C GLY A 210 -19.79 0.66 21.02
N TYR A 211 -19.04 -0.45 21.11
CA TYR A 211 -18.76 -1.19 22.34
C TYR A 211 -17.31 -1.72 22.35
N ARG A 212 -16.82 -2.05 23.55
CA ARG A 212 -15.45 -2.55 23.74
C ARG A 212 -15.35 -4.04 23.50
N VAL A 213 -14.44 -4.44 22.61
CA VAL A 213 -14.09 -5.86 22.37
C VAL A 213 -12.65 -6.10 22.84
N LYS A 214 -12.45 -7.14 23.65
CA LYS A 214 -11.13 -7.50 24.16
C LYS A 214 -10.33 -8.27 23.11
N GLY A 215 -9.12 -7.77 22.81
CA GLY A 215 -8.19 -8.37 21.87
C GLY A 215 -8.38 -7.87 20.41
N LYS A 216 -7.25 -7.56 19.76
CA LYS A 216 -7.23 -7.01 18.39
C LYS A 216 -7.91 -7.94 17.37
N ARG A 217 -7.65 -9.25 17.47
CA ARG A 217 -8.21 -10.26 16.56
C ARG A 217 -9.74 -10.31 16.66
N ASN A 218 -10.27 -10.33 17.86
CA ASN A 218 -11.71 -10.37 18.08
C ASN A 218 -12.38 -9.08 17.61
N LYS A 219 -11.76 -7.93 17.93
CA LYS A 219 -12.26 -6.63 17.44
C LYS A 219 -12.33 -6.59 15.91
N ASN A 220 -11.30 -7.06 15.22
CA ASN A 220 -11.28 -7.10 13.77
C ASN A 220 -12.32 -8.07 13.19
N ALA A 221 -12.54 -9.21 13.84
CA ALA A 221 -13.58 -10.15 13.45
C ALA A 221 -15.00 -9.55 13.55
N GLU A 222 -15.30 -8.82 14.65
CA GLU A 222 -16.57 -8.12 14.80
C GLU A 222 -16.76 -7.00 13.75
N LEU A 223 -15.71 -6.25 13.44
CA LEU A 223 -15.74 -5.25 12.38
C LEU A 223 -16.03 -5.88 11.01
N SER A 224 -15.39 -7.01 10.72
CA SER A 224 -15.60 -7.75 9.47
C SER A 224 -17.01 -8.33 9.38
N LYS A 225 -17.53 -8.86 10.48
CA LYS A 225 -18.91 -9.37 10.55
C LYS A 225 -19.92 -8.27 10.26
N ARG A 226 -19.81 -7.13 10.94
CA ARG A 226 -20.64 -5.95 10.70
C ARG A 226 -20.60 -5.48 9.25
N ALA A 227 -19.38 -5.48 8.64
CA ALA A 227 -19.21 -5.09 7.25
C ALA A 227 -19.95 -6.02 6.27
N LEU A 228 -19.88 -7.34 6.50
CA LEU A 228 -20.59 -8.33 5.69
C LEU A 228 -22.12 -8.23 5.86
N GLU A 229 -22.59 -8.00 7.08
CA GLU A 229 -24.02 -7.75 7.34
C GLU A 229 -24.52 -6.49 6.61
N ALA A 230 -23.74 -5.42 6.64
CA ALA A 230 -24.08 -4.19 5.92
C ALA A 230 -24.07 -4.37 4.39
N LEU A 231 -23.13 -5.16 3.85
CA LEU A 231 -23.13 -5.51 2.42
C LEU A 231 -24.32 -6.36 2.02
N GLY A 232 -24.73 -7.31 2.88
CA GLY A 232 -25.88 -8.17 2.62
C GLY A 232 -27.23 -7.44 2.54
N GLN A 233 -27.27 -6.19 2.99
CA GLN A 233 -28.47 -5.34 2.89
C GLN A 233 -28.53 -4.54 1.57
N LEU A 234 -27.44 -4.53 0.80
CA LEU A 234 -27.42 -3.84 -0.49
C LEU A 234 -28.08 -4.69 -1.58
N ASP A 235 -28.93 -4.06 -2.35
CA ASP A 235 -29.41 -4.67 -3.61
C ASP A 235 -28.31 -4.56 -4.69
N LEU A 236 -27.43 -5.55 -4.69
CA LEU A 236 -26.35 -5.70 -5.67
C LEU A 236 -26.79 -6.47 -6.92
N CYS A 237 -28.06 -6.85 -7.03
CA CYS A 237 -28.59 -7.65 -8.12
C CYS A 237 -28.65 -6.82 -9.42
N LEU A 238 -27.51 -6.72 -10.08
CA LEU A 238 -27.37 -5.97 -11.33
C LEU A 238 -26.91 -6.78 -12.51
N LEU A 239 -26.43 -7.99 -12.31
CA LEU A 239 -25.67 -8.69 -13.35
C LEU A 239 -26.30 -10.01 -13.76
N TYR A 240 -27.54 -10.30 -13.35
CA TYR A 240 -28.18 -11.57 -13.68
C TYR A 240 -29.57 -11.37 -14.31
N THR A 241 -29.63 -10.74 -15.48
CA THR A 241 -30.89 -10.61 -16.21
C THR A 241 -30.94 -11.39 -17.52
N SER A 242 -29.89 -12.09 -17.89
CA SER A 242 -29.92 -13.00 -19.03
C SER A 242 -28.96 -14.16 -18.84
N PRO A 243 -29.37 -15.41 -19.08
CA PRO A 243 -28.45 -16.52 -19.26
C PRO A 243 -27.44 -16.16 -20.34
N SER A 244 -26.18 -16.59 -20.14
CA SER A 244 -25.16 -16.46 -21.17
C SER A 244 -25.68 -17.13 -22.48
N PRO A 245 -25.48 -16.51 -23.66
CA PRO A 245 -25.84 -17.15 -24.92
C PRO A 245 -25.10 -18.46 -25.22
N ARG A 246 -24.31 -18.95 -24.27
CA ARG A 246 -23.48 -20.16 -24.35
C ARG A 246 -23.92 -21.27 -23.39
N ASP A 247 -25.02 -21.11 -22.65
CA ASP A 247 -25.63 -22.16 -21.83
C ASP A 247 -26.79 -22.83 -22.56
#